data_6d6a0a486b3cf7bc27887f1980857632
#
_entry.id   6d6a0a486b3cf7bc27887f1980857632
#
_cell.length_a   1.000
_cell.length_b   1.000
_cell.length_c   1.000
_cell.angle_alpha   90.00
_cell.angle_beta   90.00
_cell.angle_gamma   90.00
#
_symmetry.space_group_name_H-M   'P 1'
#
loop_
_entity.id
_entity.type
_entity.pdbx_description
1 polymer ?
#
loop_
_entity_poly.entity_id
_entity_poly.type
_entity_poly.pdbx_seq_one_letter_code
_entity_poly.pdbx_strand_id
1 'polypeptide(L)'
;MGNTNEPAVVATEFESRKVYQSSQRPSYTSWVSFFPGERGQWYLTCEEVTRPEKPLPKCTRQQWYEMALPVGYDKSQYQMEIVMLESTDDMMTWRVISRQPVRFQHGAGSLGQARTSDGRFLRFAWSSYSLDPSVRPNEIFYVSGDNGKTWQKMPAFHHPSFGSYPHRLRALRDGTLVLAVQLAPHWGEGTDRPQRVAMNLDALNEMQMTLFFSGDEGRTWDGPLPIFGGQIVSETDFVELPSGDLLFINNSIFANPGRQFLYREGTRFTPGPLERVRSGTVPETVCLTDDGILVGCMRAGSYYWSDDLGQTWQPLEGIPDRGPEVYQPWMQYLGDGRVACAGHYGMDDPIGKRDQYISIHFFRVKVNRKTKDTRIEIERDFDEAASRWRNAYTLTLSCDGAPLADKELEFWYVERDQPGYDSYNSRPLQERMKSGGRIVKVRTGADGKAHVAIPHLDAIENIHYSYQLLARFNMDRSDPDYKPVQSLQLEFYAYSHEDQPLK
;
A
#
# COMPACT_ATOMS: atom_id res chain seq x y z
N MET A 1 28.06 21.22 22.10
CA MET A 1 26.88 20.53 22.66
C MET A 1 25.82 20.62 21.58
N GLY A 2 25.62 19.55 20.83
CA GLY A 2 24.62 19.51 19.76
C GLY A 2 23.22 19.53 20.36
N ASN A 3 22.31 20.12 19.62
CA ASN A 3 20.91 20.29 20.02
C ASN A 3 20.29 18.89 20.20
N THR A 4 20.01 18.49 21.45
CA THR A 4 19.59 17.12 21.85
C THR A 4 18.15 16.77 21.43
N ASN A 5 17.50 17.58 20.61
CA ASN A 5 16.09 17.48 20.26
C ASN A 5 15.79 17.18 18.78
N GLU A 6 16.78 16.82 17.97
CA GLU A 6 16.51 16.48 16.57
C GLU A 6 16.06 15.01 16.44
N PRO A 7 15.01 14.71 15.64
CA PRO A 7 14.57 13.34 15.39
C PRO A 7 15.66 12.52 14.69
N ALA A 8 15.70 11.21 14.91
CA ALA A 8 16.69 10.32 14.32
C ALA A 8 16.65 10.34 12.80
N VAL A 9 15.45 10.36 12.26
CA VAL A 9 15.18 10.51 10.82
C VAL A 9 14.08 11.55 10.66
N VAL A 10 14.30 12.52 9.78
CA VAL A 10 13.38 13.63 9.54
C VAL A 10 13.25 13.89 8.05
N ALA A 11 12.07 14.28 7.63
CA ALA A 11 11.86 14.85 6.30
C ALA A 11 12.10 16.37 6.34
N THR A 12 12.77 16.85 5.32
CA THR A 12 13.00 18.28 5.09
C THR A 12 12.61 18.64 3.65
N GLU A 13 12.55 19.91 3.33
CA GLU A 13 12.27 20.38 1.96
C GLU A 13 10.95 19.83 1.40
N PHE A 14 9.93 19.66 2.25
CA PHE A 14 8.67 19.10 1.81
C PHE A 14 7.96 20.04 0.82
N GLU A 15 7.52 19.48 -0.30
CA GLU A 15 6.71 20.13 -1.31
C GLU A 15 5.62 19.19 -1.82
N SER A 16 4.41 19.70 -1.99
CA SER A 16 3.30 19.00 -2.66
C SER A 16 2.95 19.72 -3.96
N ARG A 17 2.95 18.97 -5.07
CA ARG A 17 2.61 19.49 -6.39
C ARG A 17 1.44 18.73 -6.98
N LYS A 18 0.43 19.47 -7.39
CA LYS A 18 -0.62 18.93 -8.26
C LYS A 18 -0.10 18.84 -9.68
N VAL A 19 -0.08 17.65 -10.26
CA VAL A 19 0.53 17.41 -11.57
C VAL A 19 -0.48 17.14 -12.68
N TYR A 20 -1.64 16.61 -12.34
CA TYR A 20 -2.69 16.36 -13.32
C TYR A 20 -4.08 16.39 -12.70
N GLN A 21 -5.03 16.88 -13.48
CA GLN A 21 -6.44 16.82 -13.16
C GLN A 21 -7.25 16.83 -14.45
N SER A 22 -8.29 16.00 -14.54
CA SER A 22 -9.25 16.05 -15.65
C SER A 22 -9.83 17.45 -15.83
N SER A 23 -10.12 17.85 -17.06
CA SER A 23 -10.84 19.09 -17.36
C SER A 23 -12.31 19.04 -16.94
N GLN A 24 -12.88 17.86 -16.85
CA GLN A 24 -14.28 17.66 -16.42
C GLN A 24 -14.40 17.76 -14.90
N ARG A 25 -15.45 18.42 -14.41
CA ARG A 25 -15.72 18.57 -12.97
C ARG A 25 -17.09 18.01 -12.61
N PRO A 26 -17.23 17.37 -11.42
CA PRO A 26 -16.15 16.83 -10.61
C PRO A 26 -15.35 15.80 -11.38
N SER A 27 -14.03 15.81 -11.21
CA SER A 27 -13.11 14.94 -11.93
C SER A 27 -12.93 13.60 -11.22
N TYR A 28 -12.64 12.56 -12.01
CA TYR A 28 -12.15 11.30 -11.48
C TYR A 28 -10.83 10.97 -12.14
N THR A 29 -9.75 11.04 -11.37
CA THR A 29 -8.40 10.64 -11.77
C THR A 29 -7.79 9.84 -10.63
N SER A 30 -7.41 8.60 -10.88
CA SER A 30 -6.99 7.68 -9.82
C SER A 30 -5.93 6.70 -10.29
N TRP A 31 -5.38 5.99 -9.34
CA TRP A 31 -4.49 4.84 -9.49
C TRP A 31 -3.30 5.09 -10.40
N VAL A 32 -2.18 5.39 -9.76
CA VAL A 32 -0.97 5.79 -10.46
C VAL A 32 0.02 4.65 -10.62
N SER A 33 0.77 4.66 -11.73
CA SER A 33 2.12 4.12 -11.80
C SER A 33 3.08 5.29 -12.00
N PHE A 34 4.21 5.26 -11.32
CA PHE A 34 5.20 6.31 -11.36
C PHE A 34 6.60 5.71 -11.49
N PHE A 35 7.28 5.97 -12.60
CA PHE A 35 8.55 5.30 -12.91
C PHE A 35 9.49 6.18 -13.73
N PRO A 36 10.82 5.96 -13.61
CA PRO A 36 11.81 6.73 -14.33
C PRO A 36 11.87 6.36 -15.80
N GLY A 37 12.25 7.33 -16.62
CA GLY A 37 12.69 7.17 -17.99
C GLY A 37 14.21 7.21 -18.11
N GLU A 38 14.73 7.92 -19.13
CA GLU A 38 16.13 8.28 -19.21
C GLU A 38 16.47 9.39 -18.21
N ARG A 39 17.73 9.79 -18.16
CA ARG A 39 18.18 10.80 -17.20
C ARG A 39 17.30 12.07 -17.24
N GLY A 40 16.69 12.40 -16.11
CA GLY A 40 15.80 13.55 -15.97
C GLY A 40 14.39 13.36 -16.54
N GLN A 41 14.10 12.19 -17.12
CA GLN A 41 12.75 11.86 -17.58
C GLN A 41 12.00 11.03 -16.55
N TRP A 42 10.72 11.35 -16.43
CA TRP A 42 9.80 10.65 -15.55
C TRP A 42 8.47 10.43 -16.24
N TYR A 43 7.85 9.32 -15.91
CA TYR A 43 6.54 8.94 -16.43
C TYR A 43 5.57 8.67 -15.30
N LEU A 44 4.34 9.09 -15.52
CA LEU A 44 3.24 8.84 -14.61
C LEU A 44 2.03 8.42 -15.43
N THR A 45 1.33 7.40 -14.99
CA THR A 45 0.05 7.00 -15.57
C THR A 45 -1.04 7.07 -14.54
N CYS A 46 -2.24 7.40 -14.98
CA CYS A 46 -3.43 7.36 -14.16
C CYS A 46 -4.66 6.96 -14.99
N GLU A 47 -5.69 6.52 -14.30
CA GLU A 47 -7.01 6.36 -14.88
C GLU A 47 -7.74 7.70 -14.86
N GLU A 48 -8.34 8.09 -15.96
CA GLU A 48 -9.28 9.19 -16.03
C GLU A 48 -10.65 8.69 -16.47
N VAL A 49 -11.67 9.07 -15.73
CA VAL A 49 -13.05 8.76 -16.05
C VAL A 49 -13.83 10.04 -16.31
N THR A 50 -14.48 10.12 -17.47
CA THR A 50 -15.27 11.27 -17.88
C THR A 50 -16.68 10.86 -18.24
N ARG A 51 -17.62 11.82 -18.18
CA ARG A 51 -19.01 11.65 -18.58
C ARG A 51 -19.14 12.07 -20.03
N PRO A 52 -19.46 11.15 -20.95
CA PRO A 52 -19.75 11.54 -22.32
C PRO A 52 -21.07 12.31 -22.39
N GLU A 53 -21.27 13.12 -23.42
CA GLU A 53 -22.54 13.84 -23.65
C GLU A 53 -23.75 12.90 -23.64
N LYS A 54 -23.58 11.73 -24.22
CA LYS A 54 -24.56 10.64 -24.16
C LYS A 54 -23.97 9.49 -23.36
N PRO A 55 -24.57 9.11 -22.23
CA PRO A 55 -24.10 7.97 -21.45
C PRO A 55 -23.97 6.72 -22.32
N LEU A 56 -22.88 5.99 -22.14
CA LEU A 56 -22.68 4.70 -22.78
C LEU A 56 -23.72 3.69 -22.24
N PRO A 57 -24.07 2.65 -22.99
CA PRO A 57 -24.95 1.61 -22.51
C PRO A 57 -24.41 0.99 -21.22
N LYS A 58 -25.31 0.71 -20.29
CA LYS A 58 -24.94 -0.08 -19.11
C LYS A 58 -24.39 -1.43 -19.53
N CYS A 59 -23.43 -1.92 -18.77
CA CYS A 59 -22.98 -3.30 -18.92
C CYS A 59 -24.15 -4.27 -18.77
N THR A 60 -24.13 -5.30 -19.57
CA THR A 60 -24.89 -6.51 -19.29
C THR A 60 -24.33 -7.17 -18.03
N ARG A 61 -25.13 -8.06 -17.41
CA ARG A 61 -24.66 -8.84 -16.26
C ARG A 61 -23.40 -9.64 -16.58
N GLN A 62 -23.32 -10.23 -17.77
CA GLN A 62 -22.15 -10.96 -18.24
C GLN A 62 -20.90 -10.07 -18.29
N GLN A 63 -21.01 -8.91 -18.98
CA GLN A 63 -19.90 -7.96 -19.07
C GLN A 63 -19.44 -7.47 -17.69
N TRP A 64 -20.39 -7.29 -16.78
CA TRP A 64 -20.08 -6.85 -15.42
C TRP A 64 -19.26 -7.88 -14.63
N TYR A 65 -19.59 -9.17 -14.80
CA TYR A 65 -18.80 -10.26 -14.23
C TYR A 65 -17.42 -10.39 -14.89
N GLU A 66 -17.36 -10.19 -16.21
CA GLU A 66 -16.08 -10.20 -16.93
C GLU A 66 -15.13 -9.08 -16.49
N MET A 67 -15.64 -7.99 -15.95
CA MET A 67 -14.83 -6.92 -15.37
C MET A 67 -14.36 -7.19 -13.94
N ALA A 68 -14.91 -8.19 -13.27
CA ALA A 68 -14.65 -8.49 -11.87
C ALA A 68 -14.76 -7.27 -10.91
N LEU A 69 -15.67 -6.35 -11.20
CA LEU A 69 -15.81 -5.12 -10.45
C LEU A 69 -16.68 -5.32 -9.21
N PRO A 70 -16.31 -4.70 -8.08
CA PRO A 70 -17.18 -4.59 -6.91
C PRO A 70 -18.48 -3.88 -7.25
N VAL A 71 -19.55 -4.22 -6.54
CA VAL A 71 -20.81 -3.48 -6.61
C VAL A 71 -20.54 -2.01 -6.24
N GLY A 72 -20.95 -1.10 -7.10
CA GLY A 72 -20.72 0.34 -6.92
C GLY A 72 -19.56 0.92 -7.73
N TYR A 73 -18.74 0.07 -8.34
CA TYR A 73 -17.65 0.49 -9.25
C TYR A 73 -18.01 0.38 -10.72
N ASP A 74 -19.31 0.21 -11.06
CA ASP A 74 -19.75 0.17 -12.46
C ASP A 74 -19.51 1.52 -13.12
N LYS A 75 -18.41 1.59 -13.87
CA LYS A 75 -18.02 2.74 -14.68
C LYS A 75 -18.43 2.59 -16.14
N SER A 76 -19.22 1.56 -16.50
CA SER A 76 -19.53 1.23 -17.89
C SER A 76 -20.26 2.31 -18.66
N GLN A 77 -20.97 3.20 -17.95
CA GLN A 77 -21.67 4.34 -18.56
C GLN A 77 -20.77 5.55 -18.85
N TYR A 78 -19.52 5.48 -18.45
CA TYR A 78 -18.53 6.54 -18.57
C TYR A 78 -17.48 6.20 -19.62
N GLN A 79 -16.80 7.22 -20.10
CA GLN A 79 -15.60 7.07 -20.89
C GLN A 79 -14.41 6.93 -19.92
N MET A 80 -13.63 5.88 -20.14
CA MET A 80 -12.44 5.60 -19.33
C MET A 80 -11.21 5.59 -20.22
N GLU A 81 -10.16 6.23 -19.73
CA GLU A 81 -8.86 6.31 -20.41
C GLU A 81 -7.74 6.07 -19.42
N ILE A 82 -6.69 5.39 -19.85
CA ILE A 82 -5.39 5.44 -19.18
C ILE A 82 -4.63 6.61 -19.80
N VAL A 83 -4.35 7.59 -18.98
CA VAL A 83 -3.61 8.78 -19.34
C VAL A 83 -2.16 8.60 -18.95
N MET A 84 -1.25 8.84 -19.88
CA MET A 84 0.18 8.81 -19.64
C MET A 84 0.77 10.20 -19.74
N LEU A 85 1.50 10.59 -18.71
CA LEU A 85 2.20 11.85 -18.60
C LEU A 85 3.72 11.63 -18.63
N GLU A 86 4.40 12.61 -19.18
CA GLU A 86 5.85 12.68 -19.22
C GLU A 86 6.31 14.00 -18.60
N SER A 87 7.40 13.93 -17.86
CA SER A 87 8.23 15.07 -17.47
C SER A 87 9.65 14.86 -18.04
N THR A 88 10.26 15.91 -18.56
CA THR A 88 11.64 15.91 -19.08
C THR A 88 12.53 16.92 -18.34
N ASP A 89 12.07 17.48 -17.25
CA ASP A 89 12.70 18.52 -16.45
C ASP A 89 12.73 18.18 -14.94
N ASP A 90 13.01 16.92 -14.65
CA ASP A 90 13.06 16.37 -13.28
C ASP A 90 11.78 16.65 -12.50
N MET A 91 10.64 16.37 -13.12
CA MET A 91 9.30 16.46 -12.54
C MET A 91 8.81 17.90 -12.25
N MET A 92 9.46 18.91 -12.83
CA MET A 92 9.01 20.30 -12.65
C MET A 92 7.72 20.58 -13.42
N THR A 93 7.63 20.07 -14.65
CA THR A 93 6.43 20.16 -15.48
C THR A 93 6.03 18.82 -16.07
N TRP A 94 4.74 18.67 -16.37
CA TRP A 94 4.16 17.44 -16.88
C TRP A 94 3.32 17.72 -18.11
N ARG A 95 3.43 16.84 -19.10
CA ARG A 95 2.59 16.88 -20.30
C ARG A 95 1.95 15.52 -20.57
N VAL A 96 0.72 15.52 -21.00
CA VAL A 96 0.05 14.30 -21.48
C VAL A 96 0.66 13.90 -22.83
N ILE A 97 1.16 12.67 -22.93
CA ILE A 97 1.77 12.13 -24.15
C ILE A 97 0.90 11.08 -24.84
N SER A 98 0.03 10.40 -24.08
CA SER A 98 -0.94 9.49 -24.67
C SER A 98 -2.22 9.36 -23.83
N ARG A 99 -3.30 9.01 -24.51
CA ARG A 99 -4.58 8.61 -23.94
C ARG A 99 -5.00 7.32 -24.59
N GLN A 100 -5.21 6.28 -23.79
CA GLN A 100 -5.66 5.00 -24.30
C GLN A 100 -7.06 4.71 -23.76
N PRO A 101 -8.07 4.71 -24.63
CA PRO A 101 -9.41 4.31 -24.24
C PRO A 101 -9.40 2.87 -23.71
N VAL A 102 -10.01 2.68 -22.56
CA VAL A 102 -10.25 1.37 -21.96
C VAL A 102 -11.75 1.26 -21.65
N ARG A 103 -12.31 0.12 -21.95
CA ARG A 103 -13.71 -0.14 -21.67
C ARG A 103 -13.81 -1.46 -20.92
N PHE A 104 -14.64 -1.49 -19.90
CA PHE A 104 -14.80 -2.67 -19.06
C PHE A 104 -13.51 -3.13 -18.37
N GLN A 105 -12.54 -2.22 -18.22
CA GLN A 105 -11.36 -2.44 -17.39
C GLN A 105 -11.44 -1.56 -16.16
N HIS A 106 -11.05 -2.09 -15.04
CA HIS A 106 -10.84 -1.32 -13.84
C HIS A 106 -9.48 -0.63 -13.94
N GLY A 107 -9.27 0.52 -13.27
CA GLY A 107 -8.04 1.32 -13.30
C GLY A 107 -6.74 0.60 -12.96
N ALA A 108 -6.81 -0.68 -12.62
CA ALA A 108 -5.64 -1.52 -12.41
C ALA A 108 -4.66 -1.51 -13.59
N GLY A 109 -5.11 -1.26 -14.80
CA GLY A 109 -4.23 -1.09 -15.95
C GLY A 109 -3.25 0.06 -15.82
N SER A 110 -3.48 1.02 -14.92
CA SER A 110 -2.52 2.08 -14.61
C SER A 110 -1.49 1.69 -13.54
N LEU A 111 -1.69 0.59 -12.81
CA LEU A 111 -0.80 0.15 -11.72
C LEU A 111 0.35 -0.76 -12.16
N GLY A 112 0.16 -1.55 -13.19
CA GLY A 112 1.13 -2.54 -13.65
C GLY A 112 1.98 -2.02 -14.81
N GLN A 113 2.73 -0.93 -14.62
CA GLN A 113 3.54 -0.35 -15.70
C GLN A 113 5.00 -0.18 -15.30
N ALA A 114 5.91 -0.45 -16.24
CA ALA A 114 7.34 -0.22 -16.09
C ALA A 114 7.99 0.09 -17.45
N ARG A 115 9.18 0.66 -17.37
CA ARG A 115 10.09 0.79 -18.52
C ARG A 115 11.11 -0.35 -18.47
N THR A 116 11.31 -0.98 -19.61
CA THR A 116 12.32 -2.03 -19.81
C THR A 116 13.70 -1.42 -20.04
N SER A 117 14.77 -2.21 -19.90
CA SER A 117 16.13 -1.74 -20.12
C SER A 117 16.41 -1.37 -21.59
N ASP A 118 15.70 -1.97 -22.55
CA ASP A 118 15.75 -1.60 -23.97
C ASP A 118 14.89 -0.36 -24.33
N GLY A 119 14.31 0.29 -23.31
CA GLY A 119 13.60 1.58 -23.44
C GLY A 119 12.13 1.48 -23.79
N ARG A 120 11.58 0.29 -23.98
CA ARG A 120 10.16 0.10 -24.22
C ARG A 120 9.36 0.24 -22.92
N PHE A 121 8.08 0.52 -23.03
CA PHE A 121 7.15 0.45 -21.91
C PHE A 121 6.33 -0.82 -21.97
N LEU A 122 6.16 -1.42 -20.80
CA LEU A 122 5.24 -2.53 -20.60
C LEU A 122 4.11 -2.10 -19.69
N ARG A 123 2.92 -2.61 -19.98
CA ARG A 123 1.74 -2.48 -19.14
C ARG A 123 1.04 -3.82 -19.04
N PHE A 124 0.91 -4.33 -17.84
CA PHE A 124 0.10 -5.52 -17.58
C PHE A 124 -1.37 -5.10 -17.45
N ALA A 125 -2.23 -5.69 -18.28
CA ALA A 125 -3.64 -5.44 -18.21
C ALA A 125 -4.30 -6.34 -17.19
N TRP A 126 -5.32 -5.80 -16.52
CA TRP A 126 -6.23 -6.58 -15.70
C TRP A 126 -6.89 -7.66 -16.54
N SER A 127 -6.94 -8.90 -16.05
CA SER A 127 -7.68 -9.96 -16.70
C SER A 127 -9.16 -9.93 -16.30
N SER A 128 -10.03 -10.18 -17.30
CA SER A 128 -11.47 -10.24 -17.12
C SER A 128 -11.87 -11.63 -16.60
N TYR A 129 -12.93 -11.67 -15.81
CA TYR A 129 -13.60 -12.92 -15.45
C TYR A 129 -14.65 -13.27 -16.53
N SER A 130 -14.77 -14.54 -16.84
CA SER A 130 -15.86 -15.07 -17.64
C SER A 130 -16.78 -15.94 -16.80
N LEU A 131 -18.08 -15.90 -17.07
CA LEU A 131 -19.04 -16.83 -16.49
C LEU A 131 -18.94 -18.23 -17.13
N ASP A 132 -18.31 -18.31 -18.30
CA ASP A 132 -18.00 -19.58 -18.93
C ASP A 132 -16.67 -20.11 -18.41
N PRO A 133 -16.65 -21.20 -17.64
CA PRO A 133 -15.43 -21.76 -17.06
C PRO A 133 -14.45 -22.30 -18.12
N SER A 134 -14.88 -22.51 -19.36
CA SER A 134 -14.00 -22.88 -20.47
C SER A 134 -13.23 -21.69 -21.03
N VAL A 135 -13.70 -20.48 -20.81
CA VAL A 135 -13.03 -19.23 -21.23
C VAL A 135 -12.07 -18.80 -20.15
N ARG A 136 -10.79 -18.91 -20.46
CA ARG A 136 -9.75 -18.43 -19.53
C ARG A 136 -9.56 -16.93 -19.64
N PRO A 137 -9.22 -16.24 -18.52
CA PRO A 137 -8.86 -14.83 -18.55
C PRO A 137 -7.71 -14.58 -19.52
N ASN A 138 -7.84 -13.52 -20.31
CA ASN A 138 -6.75 -13.07 -21.17
C ASN A 138 -5.81 -12.18 -20.36
N GLU A 139 -4.73 -12.74 -19.91
CA GLU A 139 -3.64 -11.99 -19.31
C GLU A 139 -2.81 -11.40 -20.42
N ILE A 140 -2.72 -10.09 -20.46
CA ILE A 140 -2.20 -9.39 -21.62
C ILE A 140 -1.22 -8.33 -21.16
N PHE A 141 -0.09 -8.29 -21.82
CA PHE A 141 0.74 -7.12 -21.84
C PHE A 141 0.44 -6.25 -23.05
N TYR A 142 0.54 -4.97 -22.82
CA TYR A 142 0.70 -3.99 -23.88
C TYR A 142 2.13 -3.51 -23.86
N VAL A 143 2.72 -3.35 -25.04
CA VAL A 143 4.07 -2.84 -25.23
C VAL A 143 4.04 -1.59 -26.07
N SER A 144 4.85 -0.60 -25.70
CA SER A 144 5.07 0.61 -26.48
C SER A 144 6.56 0.79 -26.73
N GLY A 145 6.93 1.02 -27.99
CA GLY A 145 8.28 1.36 -28.42
C GLY A 145 8.47 2.86 -28.74
N ASP A 146 7.47 3.68 -28.48
CA ASP A 146 7.45 5.10 -28.84
C ASP A 146 7.10 6.02 -27.67
N ASN A 147 7.58 5.66 -26.49
CA ASN A 147 7.34 6.37 -25.22
C ASN A 147 5.84 6.49 -24.87
N GLY A 148 5.10 5.42 -25.03
CA GLY A 148 3.71 5.35 -24.62
C GLY A 148 2.70 6.04 -25.54
N LYS A 149 3.11 6.49 -26.73
CA LYS A 149 2.22 7.13 -27.69
C LYS A 149 1.31 6.11 -28.37
N THR A 150 1.88 4.96 -28.74
CA THR A 150 1.11 3.83 -29.29
C THR A 150 1.40 2.56 -28.52
N TRP A 151 0.42 1.66 -28.47
CA TRP A 151 0.49 0.43 -27.71
C TRP A 151 0.10 -0.76 -28.58
N GLN A 152 0.91 -1.80 -28.52
CA GLN A 152 0.64 -3.07 -29.17
C GLN A 152 0.30 -4.11 -28.11
N LYS A 153 -0.74 -4.89 -28.38
CA LYS A 153 -1.13 -6.01 -27.53
C LYS A 153 -0.17 -7.18 -27.76
N MET A 154 0.33 -7.77 -26.68
CA MET A 154 1.11 -8.99 -26.72
C MET A 154 0.60 -9.98 -25.70
N PRO A 155 0.70 -11.30 -25.98
CA PRO A 155 0.36 -12.29 -24.98
C PRO A 155 1.32 -12.17 -23.81
N ALA A 156 0.78 -12.37 -22.60
CA ALA A 156 1.56 -12.48 -21.40
C ALA A 156 1.92 -13.97 -21.14
N PHE A 157 1.89 -14.37 -19.92
CA PHE A 157 1.98 -15.74 -19.51
C PHE A 157 0.58 -16.36 -19.44
N HIS A 158 0.52 -17.68 -19.48
CA HIS A 158 -0.71 -18.41 -19.22
C HIS A 158 -0.71 -18.95 -17.80
N HIS A 159 -1.67 -18.52 -17.00
CA HIS A 159 -1.87 -19.03 -15.65
C HIS A 159 -3.32 -19.52 -15.48
N PRO A 160 -3.55 -20.63 -14.75
CA PRO A 160 -4.89 -21.18 -14.53
C PRO A 160 -5.71 -20.36 -13.50
N SER A 161 -5.36 -19.11 -13.26
CA SER A 161 -6.15 -18.24 -12.42
C SER A 161 -7.45 -17.83 -13.11
N PHE A 162 -8.45 -17.51 -12.29
CA PHE A 162 -9.73 -17.02 -12.78
C PHE A 162 -9.70 -15.53 -13.10
N GLY A 163 -8.81 -14.80 -12.46
CA GLY A 163 -8.59 -13.38 -12.68
C GLY A 163 -7.32 -12.90 -12.03
N SER A 164 -6.86 -11.72 -12.40
CA SER A 164 -5.63 -11.14 -11.90
C SER A 164 -5.78 -9.64 -11.58
N TYR A 165 -5.06 -9.17 -10.59
CA TYR A 165 -4.99 -7.78 -10.19
C TYR A 165 -3.53 -7.37 -9.99
N PRO A 166 -2.95 -6.54 -10.89
CA PRO A 166 -1.57 -6.10 -10.75
C PRO A 166 -1.43 -5.10 -9.61
N HIS A 167 -0.42 -5.28 -8.79
CA HIS A 167 -0.06 -4.32 -7.74
C HIS A 167 1.14 -3.49 -8.13
N ARG A 168 2.19 -4.14 -8.59
CA ARG A 168 3.45 -3.49 -8.99
C ARG A 168 4.07 -4.20 -10.16
N LEU A 169 4.55 -3.44 -11.11
CA LEU A 169 5.50 -3.90 -12.13
C LEU A 169 6.72 -2.98 -12.03
N ARG A 170 7.86 -3.53 -11.65
CA ARG A 170 9.10 -2.77 -11.47
C ARG A 170 10.26 -3.43 -12.19
N ALA A 171 11.16 -2.64 -12.74
CA ALA A 171 12.46 -3.10 -13.19
C ALA A 171 13.48 -3.02 -12.04
N LEU A 172 14.24 -4.08 -11.83
CA LEU A 172 15.37 -4.13 -10.92
C LEU A 172 16.61 -3.45 -11.57
N ARG A 173 17.65 -3.23 -10.77
CA ARG A 173 18.88 -2.56 -11.24
C ARG A 173 19.56 -3.25 -12.41
N ASP A 174 19.42 -4.55 -12.55
CA ASP A 174 19.96 -5.33 -13.66
C ASP A 174 19.02 -5.47 -14.86
N GLY A 175 17.84 -4.82 -14.80
CA GLY A 175 16.84 -4.88 -15.85
C GLY A 175 15.82 -6.01 -15.69
N THR A 176 15.98 -6.93 -14.74
CA THR A 176 14.97 -7.95 -14.44
C THR A 176 13.66 -7.28 -14.08
N LEU A 177 12.58 -7.66 -14.75
CA LEU A 177 11.23 -7.19 -14.42
C LEU A 177 10.61 -8.08 -13.36
N VAL A 178 9.97 -7.46 -12.38
CA VAL A 178 9.21 -8.13 -11.33
C VAL A 178 7.77 -7.65 -11.38
N LEU A 179 6.85 -8.57 -11.62
CA LEU A 179 5.42 -8.33 -11.57
C LEU A 179 4.84 -8.96 -10.30
N ALA A 180 4.35 -8.13 -9.41
CA ALA A 180 3.56 -8.55 -8.25
C ALA A 180 2.07 -8.44 -8.61
N VAL A 181 1.38 -9.58 -8.58
CA VAL A 181 -0.02 -9.69 -9.00
C VAL A 181 -0.80 -10.58 -8.03
N GLN A 182 -2.00 -10.15 -7.68
CA GLN A 182 -2.96 -11.03 -7.03
C GLN A 182 -3.64 -11.90 -8.08
N LEU A 183 -3.62 -13.20 -7.86
CA LEU A 183 -4.30 -14.17 -8.71
C LEU A 183 -5.46 -14.81 -7.97
N ALA A 184 -6.65 -14.76 -8.55
CA ALA A 184 -7.79 -15.52 -8.07
C ALA A 184 -7.69 -16.97 -8.54
N PRO A 185 -7.97 -17.96 -7.68
CA PRO A 185 -7.92 -19.35 -8.07
C PRO A 185 -8.98 -19.67 -9.13
N HIS A 186 -8.68 -20.68 -9.95
CA HIS A 186 -9.66 -21.23 -10.89
C HIS A 186 -10.64 -22.14 -10.13
N TRP A 187 -11.94 -21.89 -10.28
CA TRP A 187 -12.98 -22.74 -9.72
C TRP A 187 -13.57 -23.68 -10.77
N GLY A 188 -13.88 -24.90 -10.34
CA GLY A 188 -14.45 -25.93 -11.20
C GLY A 188 -15.86 -25.61 -11.72
N GLU A 189 -16.31 -26.38 -12.67
CA GLU A 189 -17.66 -26.28 -13.25
C GLU A 189 -18.77 -26.36 -12.22
N GLY A 190 -19.87 -25.67 -12.48
CA GLY A 190 -21.10 -25.77 -11.67
C GLY A 190 -21.08 -24.96 -10.37
N THR A 191 -20.11 -24.12 -10.14
CA THR A 191 -20.08 -23.25 -8.97
C THR A 191 -20.61 -21.84 -9.30
N ASP A 192 -21.21 -21.19 -8.34
CA ASP A 192 -21.63 -19.79 -8.42
C ASP A 192 -20.49 -18.82 -8.00
N ARG A 193 -19.32 -19.34 -7.67
CA ARG A 193 -18.16 -18.59 -7.22
C ARG A 193 -17.71 -17.47 -8.16
N PRO A 194 -17.65 -17.67 -9.49
CA PRO A 194 -17.33 -16.58 -10.41
C PRO A 194 -18.24 -15.37 -10.23
N GLN A 195 -19.53 -15.61 -9.97
CA GLN A 195 -20.50 -14.58 -9.73
C GLN A 195 -20.25 -13.83 -8.43
N ARG A 196 -19.93 -14.55 -7.37
CA ARG A 196 -19.61 -13.98 -6.04
C ARG A 196 -18.32 -13.18 -6.08
N VAL A 197 -17.29 -13.66 -6.80
CA VAL A 197 -16.04 -12.94 -7.01
C VAL A 197 -16.25 -11.66 -7.78
N ALA A 198 -17.00 -11.71 -8.87
CA ALA A 198 -17.34 -10.51 -9.64
C ALA A 198 -18.11 -9.48 -8.81
N MET A 199 -18.87 -9.94 -7.81
CA MET A 199 -19.54 -9.09 -6.83
C MET A 199 -18.63 -8.69 -5.65
N ASN A 200 -17.35 -9.06 -5.68
CA ASN A 200 -16.36 -8.82 -4.63
C ASN A 200 -16.72 -9.40 -3.25
N LEU A 201 -17.57 -10.44 -3.22
CA LEU A 201 -17.99 -11.06 -1.96
C LEU A 201 -16.95 -12.05 -1.43
N ASP A 202 -16.23 -12.74 -2.33
CA ASP A 202 -15.22 -13.73 -1.99
C ASP A 202 -13.84 -13.44 -2.61
N ALA A 203 -13.76 -12.49 -3.54
CA ALA A 203 -12.53 -12.24 -4.31
C ALA A 203 -11.31 -11.97 -3.43
N LEU A 204 -11.49 -11.17 -2.41
CA LEU A 204 -10.41 -10.82 -1.48
C LEU A 204 -9.97 -12.02 -0.64
N ASN A 205 -10.88 -12.94 -0.35
CA ASN A 205 -10.60 -14.08 0.53
C ASN A 205 -9.89 -15.25 -0.17
N GLU A 206 -9.77 -15.20 -1.48
CA GLU A 206 -9.20 -16.31 -2.25
C GLU A 206 -8.08 -15.88 -3.21
N MET A 207 -7.81 -14.57 -3.32
CA MET A 207 -6.68 -14.07 -4.10
C MET A 207 -5.36 -14.31 -3.39
N GLN A 208 -4.38 -14.78 -4.14
CA GLN A 208 -3.03 -15.02 -3.64
C GLN A 208 -2.04 -14.06 -4.29
N MET A 209 -1.17 -13.48 -3.49
CA MET A 209 -0.07 -12.68 -4.01
C MET A 209 0.97 -13.60 -4.65
N THR A 210 1.28 -13.28 -5.90
CA THR A 210 2.12 -14.10 -6.74
C THR A 210 3.07 -13.22 -7.53
N LEU A 211 4.29 -13.70 -7.74
CA LEU A 211 5.29 -12.99 -8.52
C LEU A 211 5.58 -13.71 -9.83
N PHE A 212 5.87 -12.91 -10.83
CA PHE A 212 6.46 -13.34 -12.08
C PHE A 212 7.69 -12.50 -12.38
N PHE A 213 8.68 -13.12 -12.98
CA PHE A 213 9.97 -12.51 -13.30
C PHE A 213 10.24 -12.61 -14.79
N SER A 214 10.83 -11.58 -15.37
CA SER A 214 11.31 -11.60 -16.75
C SER A 214 12.72 -11.04 -16.83
N GLY A 215 13.63 -11.83 -17.38
CA GLY A 215 15.01 -11.43 -17.67
C GLY A 215 15.22 -11.05 -19.13
N ASP A 216 14.16 -10.98 -19.94
CA ASP A 216 14.21 -10.76 -21.39
C ASP A 216 13.26 -9.66 -21.86
N GLU A 217 13.14 -8.61 -21.07
CA GLU A 217 12.32 -7.44 -21.39
C GLU A 217 10.82 -7.73 -21.53
N GLY A 218 10.32 -8.68 -20.74
CA GLY A 218 8.92 -9.06 -20.72
C GLY A 218 8.46 -9.97 -21.86
N ARG A 219 9.39 -10.58 -22.61
CA ARG A 219 9.05 -11.54 -23.68
C ARG A 219 8.66 -12.89 -23.11
N THR A 220 9.37 -13.34 -22.08
CA THR A 220 9.02 -14.55 -21.32
C THR A 220 8.99 -14.26 -19.82
N TRP A 221 8.21 -15.06 -19.09
CA TRP A 221 8.00 -14.87 -17.67
C TRP A 221 8.14 -16.19 -16.91
N ASP A 222 9.01 -16.17 -15.91
CA ASP A 222 9.14 -17.24 -14.92
C ASP A 222 8.18 -17.00 -13.75
N GLY A 223 7.51 -18.03 -13.32
CA GLY A 223 6.52 -18.00 -12.25
C GLY A 223 5.41 -19.04 -12.50
N PRO A 224 4.38 -19.10 -11.69
CA PRO A 224 4.07 -18.26 -10.51
C PRO A 224 4.96 -18.58 -9.31
N LEU A 225 5.40 -17.56 -8.59
CA LEU A 225 6.04 -17.73 -7.29
C LEU A 225 5.13 -17.13 -6.21
N PRO A 226 4.36 -17.94 -5.47
CA PRO A 226 3.54 -17.45 -4.38
C PRO A 226 4.39 -16.88 -3.25
N ILE A 227 3.97 -15.75 -2.69
CA ILE A 227 4.58 -15.13 -1.52
C ILE A 227 3.55 -14.97 -0.40
N PHE A 228 4.03 -14.64 0.80
CA PHE A 228 3.22 -14.53 2.02
C PHE A 228 2.43 -15.81 2.37
N GLY A 229 2.98 -16.99 2.00
CA GLY A 229 2.37 -18.27 2.29
C GLY A 229 1.01 -18.50 1.64
N GLY A 230 0.73 -17.79 0.54
CA GLY A 230 -0.58 -17.85 -0.12
C GLY A 230 -1.69 -17.16 0.68
N GLN A 231 -1.34 -16.36 1.69
CA GLN A 231 -2.32 -15.58 2.43
C GLN A 231 -2.90 -14.46 1.57
N ILE A 232 -4.10 -14.07 1.91
CA ILE A 232 -4.76 -12.90 1.33
C ILE A 232 -3.99 -11.68 1.75
N VAL A 233 -3.50 -10.95 0.77
CA VAL A 233 -2.78 -9.70 0.96
C VAL A 233 -3.45 -8.62 0.13
N SER A 234 -3.64 -7.45 0.72
CA SER A 234 -4.12 -6.30 -0.02
C SER A 234 -2.96 -5.62 -0.76
N GLU A 235 -2.61 -4.42 -0.42
CA GLU A 235 -1.53 -3.71 -1.07
C GLU A 235 -0.16 -4.27 -0.66
N THR A 236 0.70 -4.46 -1.64
CA THR A 236 2.06 -4.98 -1.49
C THR A 236 3.01 -4.16 -2.32
N ASP A 237 4.12 -3.79 -1.73
CA ASP A 237 5.24 -3.19 -2.46
C ASP A 237 6.56 -3.83 -2.02
N PHE A 238 7.61 -3.56 -2.75
CA PHE A 238 8.92 -4.13 -2.48
C PHE A 238 10.05 -3.18 -2.84
N VAL A 239 11.20 -3.45 -2.24
CA VAL A 239 12.47 -2.81 -2.58
C VAL A 239 13.52 -3.85 -2.93
N GLU A 240 14.43 -3.48 -3.82
CA GLU A 240 15.63 -4.24 -4.10
C GLU A 240 16.74 -3.80 -3.12
N LEU A 241 17.25 -4.75 -2.34
CA LEU A 241 18.33 -4.53 -1.38
C LEU A 241 19.69 -4.41 -2.09
N PRO A 242 20.71 -3.85 -1.45
CA PRO A 242 22.08 -3.79 -2.02
C PRO A 242 22.64 -5.17 -2.40
N SER A 243 22.24 -6.24 -1.73
CA SER A 243 22.60 -7.62 -2.07
C SER A 243 22.00 -8.14 -3.37
N GLY A 244 20.96 -7.48 -3.88
CA GLY A 244 20.12 -7.96 -4.98
C GLY A 244 18.91 -8.78 -4.53
N ASP A 245 18.79 -9.06 -3.24
CA ASP A 245 17.60 -9.67 -2.68
C ASP A 245 16.43 -8.68 -2.74
N LEU A 246 15.20 -9.20 -2.65
CA LEU A 246 14.01 -8.36 -2.57
C LEU A 246 13.41 -8.43 -1.17
N LEU A 247 12.98 -7.30 -0.67
CA LEU A 247 12.19 -7.23 0.54
C LEU A 247 10.77 -6.79 0.18
N PHE A 248 9.84 -7.71 0.34
CA PHE A 248 8.40 -7.46 0.20
C PHE A 248 7.79 -7.06 1.51
N ILE A 249 6.91 -6.07 1.45
CA ILE A 249 6.15 -5.54 2.57
C ILE A 249 4.68 -5.64 2.24
N ASN A 250 3.93 -6.17 3.18
CA ASN A 250 2.49 -6.37 3.02
C ASN A 250 1.72 -5.54 4.03
N ASN A 251 0.91 -4.64 3.52
CA ASN A 251 -0.13 -3.93 4.27
C ASN A 251 -1.45 -4.67 4.12
N SER A 252 -1.67 -5.68 4.94
CA SER A 252 -2.94 -6.41 4.87
C SER A 252 -3.96 -5.84 5.83
N ILE A 253 -5.18 -5.61 5.32
CA ILE A 253 -6.35 -5.29 6.14
C ILE A 253 -6.92 -6.56 6.78
N PHE A 254 -6.75 -7.71 6.14
CA PHE A 254 -7.39 -8.98 6.51
C PHE A 254 -6.45 -10.02 7.13
N ALA A 255 -5.15 -9.85 7.00
CA ALA A 255 -4.14 -10.68 7.61
C ALA A 255 -3.17 -9.83 8.42
N ASN A 256 -2.41 -10.46 9.29
CA ASN A 256 -1.40 -9.74 10.05
C ASN A 256 -0.36 -9.15 9.08
N PRO A 257 -0.01 -7.87 9.24
CA PRO A 257 1.04 -7.25 8.44
C PRO A 257 2.32 -8.05 8.54
N GLY A 258 2.97 -8.23 7.40
CA GLY A 258 4.16 -9.04 7.32
C GLY A 258 5.18 -8.49 6.35
N ARG A 259 6.38 -9.01 6.46
CA ARG A 259 7.45 -8.83 5.49
C ARG A 259 7.98 -10.18 5.06
N GLN A 260 8.53 -10.25 3.86
CA GLN A 260 9.16 -11.47 3.36
C GLN A 260 10.35 -11.11 2.48
N PHE A 261 11.49 -11.73 2.78
CA PHE A 261 12.66 -11.64 1.91
C PHE A 261 12.55 -12.65 0.78
N LEU A 262 13.01 -12.27 -0.40
CA LEU A 262 13.26 -13.18 -1.48
C LEU A 262 14.77 -13.16 -1.75
N TYR A 263 15.41 -14.25 -1.47
CA TYR A 263 16.85 -14.43 -1.67
C TYR A 263 17.15 -14.72 -3.11
N ARG A 264 18.11 -14.00 -3.66
CA ARG A 264 18.48 -14.08 -5.07
C ARG A 264 19.61 -15.06 -5.29
N GLU A 265 19.42 -15.99 -6.20
CA GLU A 265 20.44 -16.93 -6.69
C GLU A 265 20.52 -16.85 -8.22
N GLY A 266 21.41 -15.98 -8.72
CA GLY A 266 21.50 -15.69 -10.16
C GLY A 266 20.22 -15.00 -10.69
N THR A 267 19.47 -15.67 -11.54
CA THR A 267 18.19 -15.19 -12.09
C THR A 267 16.97 -15.67 -11.31
N ARG A 268 17.14 -16.51 -10.30
CA ARG A 268 16.05 -17.10 -9.51
C ARG A 268 15.91 -16.40 -8.16
N PHE A 269 14.70 -16.43 -7.66
CA PHE A 269 14.36 -15.93 -6.32
C PHE A 269 13.72 -17.04 -5.49
N THR A 270 14.15 -17.16 -4.24
CA THR A 270 13.61 -18.12 -3.28
C THR A 270 13.01 -17.37 -2.11
N PRO A 271 11.71 -17.59 -1.78
CA PRO A 271 11.10 -16.95 -0.63
C PRO A 271 11.72 -17.44 0.67
N GLY A 272 12.13 -16.50 1.51
CA GLY A 272 12.44 -16.75 2.91
C GLY A 272 11.17 -16.97 3.74
N PRO A 273 11.32 -17.15 5.05
CA PRO A 273 10.17 -17.27 5.94
C PRO A 273 9.34 -15.99 5.92
N LEU A 274 8.03 -16.14 6.08
CA LEU A 274 7.15 -15.01 6.36
C LEU A 274 7.42 -14.51 7.78
N GLU A 275 7.80 -13.25 7.90
CA GLU A 275 8.04 -12.61 9.17
C GLU A 275 6.92 -11.65 9.50
N ARG A 276 6.39 -11.76 10.71
CA ARG A 276 5.39 -10.85 11.21
C ARG A 276 6.01 -9.51 11.57
N VAL A 277 5.41 -8.42 11.12
CA VAL A 277 5.81 -7.07 11.51
C VAL A 277 5.23 -6.74 12.88
N ARG A 278 6.07 -6.30 13.80
CA ARG A 278 5.66 -6.04 15.20
C ARG A 278 4.77 -4.80 15.34
N SER A 279 4.93 -3.83 14.48
CA SER A 279 4.14 -2.59 14.52
C SER A 279 2.71 -2.72 14.05
N GLY A 280 2.26 -3.89 13.63
CA GLY A 280 0.87 -4.18 13.29
C GLY A 280 0.40 -3.64 11.94
N THR A 281 0.85 -2.48 11.50
CA THR A 281 0.54 -1.90 10.19
C THR A 281 1.83 -1.52 9.48
N VAL A 282 1.89 -1.75 8.19
CA VAL A 282 3.01 -1.38 7.33
C VAL A 282 2.56 -0.48 6.19
N PRO A 283 3.46 0.36 5.63
CA PRO A 283 3.14 1.20 4.49
C PRO A 283 2.69 0.43 3.26
N GLU A 284 1.89 1.06 2.41
CA GLU A 284 1.42 0.50 1.12
C GLU A 284 2.48 0.58 0.03
N THR A 285 3.35 1.56 0.11
CA THR A 285 4.48 1.74 -0.81
C THR A 285 5.72 2.09 -0.03
N VAL A 286 6.87 1.66 -0.55
CA VAL A 286 8.16 1.83 0.11
C VAL A 286 9.26 2.17 -0.89
N CYS A 287 10.27 2.90 -0.41
CA CYS A 287 11.56 3.02 -1.07
C CYS A 287 12.69 2.85 -0.06
N LEU A 288 13.88 2.51 -0.55
CA LEU A 288 15.08 2.36 0.25
C LEU A 288 16.04 3.48 -0.08
N THR A 289 16.51 4.20 0.94
CA THR A 289 17.51 5.27 0.80
C THR A 289 18.93 4.70 0.77
N ASP A 290 19.91 5.52 0.32
CA ASP A 290 21.32 5.14 0.32
C ASP A 290 21.86 4.88 1.73
N ASP A 291 21.26 5.49 2.75
CA ASP A 291 21.58 5.26 4.16
C ASP A 291 21.00 3.96 4.73
N GLY A 292 20.30 3.17 3.92
CA GLY A 292 19.66 1.93 4.33
C GLY A 292 18.37 2.13 5.12
N ILE A 293 17.77 3.32 5.09
CA ILE A 293 16.48 3.60 5.72
C ILE A 293 15.37 3.27 4.72
N LEU A 294 14.43 2.44 5.13
CA LEU A 294 13.16 2.31 4.43
C LEU A 294 12.28 3.50 4.77
N VAL A 295 11.73 4.11 3.74
CA VAL A 295 10.69 5.13 3.87
C VAL A 295 9.42 4.58 3.24
N GLY A 296 8.30 4.74 3.90
CA GLY A 296 7.04 4.23 3.42
C GLY A 296 5.91 5.24 3.56
N CYS A 297 4.90 5.12 2.70
CA CYS A 297 3.69 5.91 2.71
C CYS A 297 2.48 5.00 2.91
N MET A 298 1.66 5.35 3.90
CA MET A 298 0.35 4.77 4.10
C MET A 298 -0.67 5.44 3.19
N ARG A 299 -1.78 4.77 2.96
CA ARG A 299 -2.99 5.35 2.38
C ARG A 299 -3.29 6.69 3.07
N ALA A 300 -3.63 7.70 2.27
CA ALA A 300 -3.90 9.05 2.74
C ALA A 300 -2.68 9.90 3.17
N GLY A 301 -1.46 9.50 2.80
CA GLY A 301 -0.29 10.38 2.88
C GLY A 301 0.41 10.46 4.23
N SER A 302 0.21 9.48 5.09
CA SER A 302 1.01 9.35 6.32
C SER A 302 2.33 8.65 6.01
N TYR A 303 3.45 9.25 6.40
CA TYR A 303 4.78 8.75 6.11
C TYR A 303 5.45 8.15 7.34
N TYR A 304 6.21 7.08 7.10
CA TYR A 304 6.92 6.33 8.13
C TYR A 304 8.32 5.97 7.65
N TRP A 305 9.19 5.67 8.59
CA TRP A 305 10.53 5.18 8.31
C TRP A 305 10.87 3.94 9.15
N SER A 306 11.83 3.16 8.67
CA SER A 306 12.36 1.97 9.35
C SER A 306 13.86 1.85 9.07
N ASP A 307 14.64 1.53 10.09
CA ASP A 307 16.07 1.22 10.00
C ASP A 307 16.38 -0.27 10.25
N ASP A 308 15.35 -1.09 10.39
CA ASP A 308 15.44 -2.53 10.63
C ASP A 308 14.74 -3.37 9.52
N LEU A 309 14.81 -2.86 8.31
CA LEU A 309 14.23 -3.49 7.11
C LEU A 309 12.74 -3.80 7.26
N GLY A 310 12.00 -2.87 7.85
CA GLY A 310 10.54 -2.92 7.92
C GLY A 310 9.99 -3.80 9.05
N GLN A 311 10.82 -4.24 10.01
CA GLN A 311 10.34 -4.96 11.19
C GLN A 311 9.56 -4.04 12.13
N THR A 312 10.02 -2.81 12.26
CA THR A 312 9.31 -1.75 12.99
C THR A 312 9.26 -0.47 12.17
N TRP A 313 8.21 0.32 12.38
CA TRP A 313 7.99 1.57 11.67
C TRP A 313 7.74 2.71 12.63
N GLN A 314 8.34 3.86 12.34
CA GLN A 314 8.20 5.08 13.11
C GLN A 314 7.60 6.18 12.21
N PRO A 315 6.76 7.09 12.75
CA PRO A 315 6.31 8.25 11.99
C PRO A 315 7.50 9.09 11.50
N LEU A 316 7.44 9.52 10.25
CA LEU A 316 8.45 10.40 9.67
C LEU A 316 8.07 11.86 9.97
N GLU A 317 8.84 12.50 10.86
CA GLU A 317 8.64 13.90 11.21
C GLU A 317 9.04 14.84 10.06
N GLY A 318 8.53 16.06 10.09
CA GLY A 318 8.87 17.12 9.13
C GLY A 318 7.94 17.18 7.91
N ILE A 319 7.01 16.27 7.77
CA ILE A 319 5.97 16.33 6.74
C ILE A 319 4.71 16.94 7.33
N PRO A 320 4.17 18.01 6.75
CA PRO A 320 2.90 18.58 7.18
C PRO A 320 1.77 17.57 7.01
N ASP A 321 0.88 17.51 7.99
CA ASP A 321 -0.34 16.75 7.86
C ASP A 321 -1.29 17.46 6.88
N ARG A 322 -1.45 16.93 5.69
CA ARG A 322 -2.25 17.50 4.61
C ARG A 322 -3.46 16.68 4.21
N GLY A 323 -3.70 15.56 4.93
CA GLY A 323 -4.79 14.66 4.59
C GLY A 323 -4.51 13.87 3.30
N PRO A 324 -5.55 13.43 2.58
CA PRO A 324 -5.46 12.38 1.55
C PRO A 324 -4.95 12.88 0.18
N GLU A 325 -3.84 13.65 0.14
CA GLU A 325 -3.29 14.15 -1.12
C GLU A 325 -2.57 13.08 -1.96
N VAL A 326 -2.18 11.97 -1.37
CA VAL A 326 -1.54 10.83 -2.05
C VAL A 326 -2.19 9.51 -1.64
N TYR A 327 -3.41 9.30 -2.10
CA TYR A 327 -4.10 8.02 -1.94
C TYR A 327 -3.61 7.01 -2.99
N GLN A 328 -3.55 5.71 -2.65
CA GLN A 328 -2.93 4.67 -3.50
C GLN A 328 -1.51 5.06 -3.93
N PRO A 329 -0.60 5.26 -2.97
CA PRO A 329 0.68 5.88 -3.22
C PRO A 329 1.65 4.99 -4.01
N TRP A 330 2.52 5.64 -4.78
CA TRP A 330 3.66 5.01 -5.46
C TRP A 330 4.92 5.82 -5.21
N MET A 331 5.88 5.24 -4.51
CA MET A 331 7.07 5.93 -4.04
C MET A 331 8.30 5.59 -4.88
N GLN A 332 9.16 6.58 -5.08
CA GLN A 332 10.46 6.45 -5.73
C GLN A 332 11.54 7.17 -4.92
N TYR A 333 12.68 6.52 -4.78
CA TYR A 333 13.90 7.15 -4.28
C TYR A 333 14.67 7.79 -5.43
N LEU A 334 15.07 9.06 -5.27
CA LEU A 334 15.68 9.87 -6.33
C LEU A 334 17.20 10.07 -6.14
N GLY A 335 17.77 9.49 -5.09
CA GLY A 335 19.15 9.72 -4.67
C GLY A 335 19.32 10.92 -3.72
N ASP A 336 20.44 10.99 -3.02
CA ASP A 336 20.78 12.06 -2.07
C ASP A 336 19.69 12.31 -1.02
N GLY A 337 19.05 11.27 -0.51
CA GLY A 337 17.97 11.38 0.44
C GLY A 337 16.65 11.88 -0.15
N ARG A 338 16.58 12.25 -1.42
CA ARG A 338 15.36 12.75 -2.06
C ARG A 338 14.36 11.63 -2.33
N VAL A 339 13.10 11.88 -2.03
CA VAL A 339 11.99 10.96 -2.24
C VAL A 339 10.88 11.69 -3.00
N ALA A 340 10.25 10.98 -3.92
CA ALA A 340 9.01 11.39 -4.56
C ALA A 340 7.93 10.35 -4.31
N CYS A 341 6.73 10.78 -3.94
CA CYS A 341 5.58 9.92 -3.72
C CYS A 341 4.38 10.44 -4.52
N ALA A 342 4.00 9.72 -5.55
CA ALA A 342 2.85 10.04 -6.38
C ALA A 342 1.59 9.33 -5.88
N GLY A 343 0.44 9.98 -6.01
CA GLY A 343 -0.85 9.42 -5.69
C GLY A 343 -1.99 10.29 -6.18
N HIS A 344 -3.22 9.88 -5.92
CA HIS A 344 -4.37 10.71 -6.22
C HIS A 344 -5.00 11.31 -4.95
N TYR A 345 -5.60 12.48 -5.09
CA TYR A 345 -6.32 13.13 -4.00
C TYR A 345 -7.65 12.42 -3.74
N GLY A 346 -7.92 12.19 -2.47
CA GLY A 346 -9.19 11.59 -2.05
C GLY A 346 -9.20 10.08 -2.16
N MET A 347 -10.30 9.51 -1.71
CA MET A 347 -10.54 8.06 -1.76
C MET A 347 -11.11 7.65 -3.12
N ASP A 348 -11.16 6.35 -3.40
CA ASP A 348 -11.89 5.76 -4.52
C ASP A 348 -13.40 6.00 -4.36
N ASP A 349 -13.78 7.26 -4.41
CA ASP A 349 -15.19 7.63 -4.35
C ASP A 349 -15.89 7.30 -5.67
N PRO A 350 -17.17 6.97 -5.60
CA PRO A 350 -17.99 6.88 -6.81
C PRO A 350 -17.85 8.15 -7.64
N ILE A 351 -17.76 7.97 -8.94
CA ILE A 351 -17.53 9.01 -9.93
C ILE A 351 -18.42 10.22 -9.67
N GLY A 352 -17.77 11.35 -9.45
CA GLY A 352 -18.45 12.63 -9.38
C GLY A 352 -18.81 13.13 -8.00
N LYS A 353 -18.31 12.52 -6.94
CA LYS A 353 -18.48 13.06 -5.59
C LYS A 353 -17.39 14.03 -5.16
N ARG A 354 -16.16 13.87 -5.65
CA ARG A 354 -15.01 14.73 -5.32
C ARG A 354 -14.23 15.12 -6.56
N ASP A 355 -13.54 16.26 -6.47
CA ASP A 355 -12.58 16.69 -7.46
C ASP A 355 -11.25 15.99 -7.22
N GLN A 356 -11.05 14.83 -7.81
CA GLN A 356 -9.80 14.10 -7.73
C GLN A 356 -8.75 14.68 -8.67
N TYR A 357 -7.51 14.63 -8.25
CA TYR A 357 -6.35 15.03 -9.05
C TYR A 357 -5.15 14.17 -8.65
N ILE A 358 -4.13 14.16 -9.48
CA ILE A 358 -2.88 13.51 -9.19
C ILE A 358 -1.92 14.53 -8.58
N SER A 359 -1.29 14.15 -7.48
CA SER A 359 -0.23 14.92 -6.82
C SER A 359 1.03 14.11 -6.64
N ILE A 360 2.13 14.80 -6.48
CA ILE A 360 3.42 14.22 -6.07
C ILE A 360 3.90 15.01 -4.87
N HIS A 361 4.24 14.30 -3.80
CA HIS A 361 4.98 14.84 -2.67
C HIS A 361 6.47 14.64 -2.89
N PHE A 362 7.23 15.69 -2.67
CA PHE A 362 8.69 15.67 -2.68
C PHE A 362 9.19 16.03 -1.29
N PHE A 363 10.22 15.35 -0.84
CA PHE A 363 10.93 15.67 0.38
C PHE A 363 12.32 15.05 0.38
N ARG A 364 13.16 15.53 1.29
CA ARG A 364 14.48 14.96 1.55
C ARG A 364 14.49 14.27 2.90
N VAL A 365 14.93 13.04 2.94
CA VAL A 365 15.16 12.28 4.17
C VAL A 365 16.54 12.60 4.68
N LYS A 366 16.62 13.08 5.90
CA LYS A 366 17.87 13.35 6.62
C LYS A 366 17.98 12.42 7.81
N VAL A 367 19.11 11.74 7.92
CA VAL A 367 19.40 10.83 9.04
C VAL A 367 20.28 11.55 10.05
N ASN A 368 19.74 11.81 11.23
CA ASN A 368 20.42 12.47 12.35
C ASN A 368 20.73 11.45 13.44
N ARG A 369 21.75 10.64 13.32
CA ARG A 369 22.04 9.54 14.26
C ARG A 369 22.49 9.95 15.67
N LYS A 370 22.27 11.18 16.12
CA LYS A 370 22.96 11.75 17.31
C LYS A 370 22.19 11.75 18.62
N THR A 371 21.04 11.12 18.75
CA THR A 371 20.30 11.22 20.01
C THR A 371 19.77 9.87 20.45
N LYS A 372 19.54 9.74 21.74
CA LYS A 372 18.91 8.56 22.34
C LYS A 372 17.54 8.33 21.72
N ASP A 373 17.47 7.45 20.77
CA ASP A 373 16.23 7.10 20.10
C ASP A 373 15.38 6.25 21.01
N THR A 374 14.20 6.76 21.33
CA THR A 374 13.17 5.96 21.96
C THR A 374 12.31 5.30 20.89
N ARG A 375 11.91 4.07 21.14
CA ARG A 375 11.05 3.28 20.26
C ARG A 375 9.91 2.70 21.07
N ILE A 376 8.70 2.80 20.53
CA ILE A 376 7.52 2.11 21.06
C ILE A 376 7.06 1.05 20.08
N GLU A 377 6.91 -0.15 20.59
CA GLU A 377 6.31 -1.27 19.89
C GLU A 377 5.01 -1.65 20.58
N ILE A 378 4.01 -2.02 19.79
CA ILE A 378 2.73 -2.53 20.26
C ILE A 378 2.57 -3.95 19.76
N GLU A 379 2.38 -4.87 20.65
CA GLU A 379 2.07 -6.26 20.33
C GLU A 379 0.69 -6.61 20.89
N ARG A 380 -0.17 -7.17 20.05
CA ARG A 380 -1.46 -7.68 20.51
C ARG A 380 -1.25 -9.03 21.17
N ASP A 381 -1.87 -9.23 22.33
CA ASP A 381 -1.69 -10.47 23.10
C ASP A 381 -2.51 -11.59 22.45
N PHE A 382 -1.85 -12.75 22.33
CA PHE A 382 -2.49 -13.98 21.86
C PHE A 382 -2.71 -14.93 23.05
N ASP A 383 -3.93 -15.41 23.22
CA ASP A 383 -4.28 -16.40 24.22
C ASP A 383 -4.09 -17.81 23.64
N GLU A 384 -2.96 -18.44 23.92
CA GLU A 384 -2.67 -19.78 23.44
C GLU A 384 -3.66 -20.84 23.93
N ALA A 385 -4.16 -20.70 25.16
CA ALA A 385 -5.11 -21.63 25.74
C ALA A 385 -6.48 -21.57 25.06
N ALA A 386 -6.91 -20.37 24.69
CA ALA A 386 -8.14 -20.15 23.95
C ALA A 386 -7.94 -20.07 22.42
N SER A 387 -6.70 -20.17 21.95
CA SER A 387 -6.32 -20.04 20.53
C SER A 387 -6.90 -18.82 19.84
N ARG A 388 -6.91 -17.67 20.54
CA ARG A 388 -7.49 -16.43 20.03
C ARG A 388 -6.71 -15.19 20.41
N TRP A 389 -6.83 -14.15 19.58
CA TRP A 389 -6.34 -12.82 19.88
C TRP A 389 -7.22 -12.13 20.90
N ARG A 390 -6.63 -11.55 21.92
CA ARG A 390 -7.31 -10.69 22.90
C ARG A 390 -7.27 -9.25 22.47
N ASN A 391 -8.19 -8.43 22.95
CA ASN A 391 -8.09 -6.97 22.90
C ASN A 391 -7.26 -6.46 24.09
N ALA A 392 -6.09 -7.04 24.21
CA ALA A 392 -5.06 -6.69 25.17
C ALA A 392 -3.72 -6.52 24.42
N TYR A 393 -2.89 -5.65 24.92
CA TYR A 393 -1.69 -5.19 24.23
C TYR A 393 -0.52 -5.09 25.19
N THR A 394 0.63 -5.55 24.73
CA THR A 394 1.92 -5.30 25.37
C THR A 394 2.60 -4.14 24.62
N LEU A 395 2.87 -3.06 25.35
CA LEU A 395 3.61 -1.90 24.88
C LEU A 395 5.05 -2.05 25.34
N THR A 396 6.00 -2.02 24.41
CA THR A 396 7.43 -2.10 24.76
C THR A 396 8.10 -0.78 24.41
N LEU A 397 8.66 -0.10 25.43
CA LEU A 397 9.45 1.12 25.28
C LEU A 397 10.93 0.80 25.44
N SER A 398 11.74 1.20 24.47
CA SER A 398 13.18 1.00 24.48
C SER A 398 13.94 2.27 24.05
N CYS A 399 15.20 2.34 24.42
CA CYS A 399 16.16 3.34 23.96
C CYS A 399 17.45 2.62 23.59
N ASP A 400 17.94 2.82 22.37
CA ASP A 400 19.12 2.13 21.82
C ASP A 400 19.06 0.59 22.02
N GLY A 401 17.86 0.03 21.92
CA GLY A 401 17.60 -1.40 22.12
C GLY A 401 17.53 -1.86 23.59
N ALA A 402 17.81 -0.99 24.54
CA ALA A 402 17.67 -1.28 25.97
C ALA A 402 16.26 -0.90 26.48
N PRO A 403 15.65 -1.71 27.35
CA PRO A 403 14.35 -1.39 27.92
C PRO A 403 14.38 -0.12 28.76
N LEU A 404 13.36 0.72 28.62
CA LEU A 404 13.14 1.89 29.44
C LEU A 404 12.11 1.63 30.55
N ALA A 405 12.60 1.48 31.78
CA ALA A 405 11.76 1.24 32.94
C ALA A 405 11.18 2.53 33.53
N ASP A 406 10.05 2.40 34.20
CA ASP A 406 9.40 3.46 34.98
C ASP A 406 9.03 4.70 34.13
N LYS A 407 8.63 4.50 32.87
CA LYS A 407 8.17 5.57 31.97
C LYS A 407 6.66 5.53 31.79
N GLU A 408 6.03 6.70 31.85
CA GLU A 408 4.59 6.82 31.57
C GLU A 408 4.37 6.81 30.06
N LEU A 409 3.48 5.93 29.58
CA LEU A 409 3.01 5.84 28.22
C LEU A 409 1.54 6.28 28.15
N GLU A 410 1.17 6.95 27.09
CA GLU A 410 -0.21 7.20 26.73
C GLU A 410 -0.64 6.20 25.66
N PHE A 411 -1.67 5.43 25.94
CA PHE A 411 -2.31 4.54 24.99
C PHE A 411 -3.67 5.13 24.60
N TRP A 412 -3.79 5.56 23.36
CA TRP A 412 -5.03 6.08 22.81
C TRP A 412 -5.70 5.01 21.98
N TYR A 413 -7.01 4.88 22.12
CA TYR A 413 -7.84 4.08 21.23
C TYR A 413 -9.18 4.76 20.96
N VAL A 414 -9.76 4.44 19.81
CA VAL A 414 -11.05 4.96 19.36
C VAL A 414 -11.82 3.87 18.65
N GLU A 415 -13.07 3.74 18.98
CA GLU A 415 -14.00 2.77 18.42
C GLU A 415 -14.70 3.33 17.19
N ARG A 416 -15.14 2.46 16.28
CA ARG A 416 -15.63 2.79 14.94
C ARG A 416 -16.76 3.83 14.91
N ASP A 417 -17.62 3.86 15.91
CA ASP A 417 -18.74 4.77 16.01
C ASP A 417 -18.43 6.09 16.73
N GLN A 418 -17.18 6.26 17.14
CA GLN A 418 -16.74 7.48 17.85
C GLN A 418 -16.18 8.53 16.88
N PRO A 419 -16.33 9.83 17.19
CA PRO A 419 -15.91 10.93 16.31
C PRO A 419 -14.42 10.94 15.92
N GLY A 420 -13.56 10.35 16.75
CA GLY A 420 -12.11 10.25 16.48
C GLY A 420 -11.74 9.15 15.50
N TYR A 421 -12.65 8.23 15.21
CA TYR A 421 -12.38 7.12 14.28
C TYR A 421 -12.37 7.62 12.84
N ASP A 422 -11.41 7.12 12.06
CA ASP A 422 -11.28 7.43 10.65
C ASP A 422 -10.51 6.31 9.94
N SER A 423 -11.25 5.40 9.30
CA SER A 423 -10.68 4.22 8.62
C SER A 423 -9.74 4.56 7.47
N TYR A 424 -9.79 5.79 6.99
CA TYR A 424 -9.00 6.23 5.84
C TYR A 424 -7.90 7.22 6.21
N ASN A 425 -7.76 7.53 7.51
CA ASN A 425 -6.82 8.55 7.98
C ASN A 425 -6.94 9.88 7.21
N SER A 426 -8.16 10.25 6.85
CA SER A 426 -8.46 11.45 6.05
C SER A 426 -8.36 12.74 6.84
N ARG A 427 -8.35 12.64 8.17
CA ARG A 427 -8.20 13.76 9.09
C ARG A 427 -6.90 13.66 9.86
N PRO A 428 -6.29 14.81 10.21
CA PRO A 428 -5.12 14.86 11.07
C PRO A 428 -5.30 14.08 12.37
N LEU A 429 -4.31 13.28 12.75
CA LEU A 429 -4.36 12.48 13.96
C LEU A 429 -4.65 13.34 15.20
N GLN A 430 -4.02 14.51 15.29
CA GLN A 430 -4.22 15.43 16.42
C GLN A 430 -5.68 15.91 16.55
N GLU A 431 -6.35 16.18 15.43
CA GLU A 431 -7.77 16.51 15.41
C GLU A 431 -8.64 15.36 15.82
N ARG A 432 -8.30 14.16 15.35
CA ARG A 432 -9.01 12.93 15.68
C ARG A 432 -8.91 12.61 17.16
N MET A 433 -7.72 12.72 17.74
CA MET A 433 -7.51 12.53 19.17
C MET A 433 -8.26 13.55 20.04
N LYS A 434 -8.42 14.77 19.54
CA LYS A 434 -9.21 15.82 20.23
C LYS A 434 -10.71 15.59 20.09
N SER A 435 -11.17 15.01 18.98
CA SER A 435 -12.59 14.82 18.70
C SER A 435 -13.18 13.60 19.39
N GLY A 436 -12.36 12.59 19.74
CA GLY A 436 -12.86 11.37 20.38
C GLY A 436 -11.76 10.36 20.71
N GLY A 437 -12.20 9.23 21.25
CA GLY A 437 -11.32 8.19 21.73
C GLY A 437 -11.01 8.29 23.23
N ARG A 438 -10.30 7.29 23.72
CA ARG A 438 -9.91 7.19 25.13
C ARG A 438 -8.41 7.15 25.25
N ILE A 439 -7.86 7.83 26.26
CA ILE A 439 -6.44 7.78 26.62
C ILE A 439 -6.32 7.02 27.92
N VAL A 440 -5.53 5.96 27.90
CA VAL A 440 -5.13 5.19 29.08
C VAL A 440 -3.67 5.46 29.36
N LYS A 441 -3.32 5.86 30.57
CA LYS A 441 -1.93 6.03 31.00
C LYS A 441 -1.46 4.78 31.70
N VAL A 442 -0.32 4.27 31.26
CA VAL A 442 0.30 3.07 31.83
C VAL A 442 1.78 3.33 32.05
N ARG A 443 2.42 2.54 32.90
CA ARG A 443 3.82 2.72 33.24
C ARG A 443 4.61 1.45 32.93
N THR A 444 5.78 1.61 32.32
CA THR A 444 6.66 0.48 32.00
C THR A 444 7.29 -0.14 33.22
N GLY A 445 7.32 -1.46 33.23
CA GLY A 445 8.07 -2.25 34.22
C GLY A 445 9.59 -2.23 34.01
N ALA A 446 10.32 -3.01 34.78
CA ALA A 446 11.79 -3.12 34.68
C ALA A 446 12.27 -3.63 33.30
N ASP A 447 11.44 -4.35 32.61
CA ASP A 447 11.66 -4.88 31.26
C ASP A 447 11.23 -3.91 30.13
N GLY A 448 10.86 -2.69 30.48
CA GLY A 448 10.38 -1.68 29.52
C GLY A 448 8.96 -1.94 28.99
N LYS A 449 8.23 -2.89 29.57
CA LYS A 449 6.90 -3.28 29.09
C LYS A 449 5.79 -2.72 29.97
N ALA A 450 4.68 -2.37 29.32
CA ALA A 450 3.42 -2.04 29.97
C ALA A 450 2.28 -2.82 29.29
N HIS A 451 1.24 -3.18 30.05
CA HIS A 451 0.12 -3.94 29.53
C HIS A 451 -1.17 -3.12 29.59
N VAL A 452 -1.92 -3.15 28.49
CA VAL A 452 -3.21 -2.49 28.36
C VAL A 452 -4.23 -3.50 27.86
N ALA A 453 -5.38 -3.55 28.51
CA ALA A 453 -6.51 -4.36 28.05
C ALA A 453 -7.73 -3.48 27.80
N ILE A 454 -8.54 -3.86 26.81
CA ILE A 454 -9.80 -3.24 26.45
C ILE A 454 -10.91 -4.32 26.53
N PRO A 455 -11.28 -4.77 27.75
CA PRO A 455 -12.10 -5.98 27.94
C PRO A 455 -13.49 -5.90 27.29
N HIS A 456 -14.08 -4.70 27.19
CA HIS A 456 -15.41 -4.55 26.61
C HIS A 456 -15.43 -4.86 25.10
N LEU A 457 -14.28 -4.75 24.41
CA LEU A 457 -14.17 -5.14 22.99
C LEU A 457 -14.17 -6.67 22.82
N ASP A 458 -13.81 -7.43 23.85
CA ASP A 458 -13.87 -8.90 23.81
C ASP A 458 -15.30 -9.43 23.81
N ALA A 459 -16.26 -8.60 24.20
CA ALA A 459 -17.68 -8.94 24.21
C ALA A 459 -18.44 -8.53 22.94
N ILE A 460 -17.77 -7.92 21.97
CA ILE A 460 -18.42 -7.47 20.74
C ILE A 460 -18.49 -8.62 19.74
N GLU A 461 -19.70 -9.01 19.36
CA GLU A 461 -19.97 -10.11 18.42
C GLU A 461 -20.05 -9.67 16.94
N ASN A 462 -19.70 -8.44 16.63
CA ASN A 462 -19.80 -7.90 15.28
C ASN A 462 -18.42 -7.95 14.58
N ILE A 463 -18.27 -8.83 13.61
CA ILE A 463 -17.02 -9.00 12.83
C ILE A 463 -16.62 -7.75 12.04
N HIS A 464 -17.54 -6.81 11.83
CA HIS A 464 -17.26 -5.54 11.16
C HIS A 464 -16.95 -4.40 12.12
N TYR A 465 -16.97 -4.66 13.42
CA TYR A 465 -16.65 -3.65 14.41
C TYR A 465 -15.15 -3.50 14.51
N SER A 466 -14.66 -2.32 14.19
CA SER A 466 -13.23 -2.01 14.22
C SER A 466 -12.91 -0.89 15.19
N TYR A 467 -11.68 -0.82 15.61
CA TYR A 467 -11.14 0.24 16.45
C TYR A 467 -9.71 0.54 16.05
N GLN A 468 -9.29 1.76 16.33
CA GLN A 468 -7.94 2.23 16.05
C GLN A 468 -7.23 2.55 17.36
N LEU A 469 -5.94 2.31 17.40
CA LEU A 469 -5.12 2.57 18.58
C LEU A 469 -3.70 2.98 18.22
N LEU A 470 -3.04 3.64 19.16
CA LEU A 470 -1.62 3.93 19.15
C LEU A 470 -1.09 4.14 20.57
N ALA A 471 0.22 4.04 20.75
CA ALA A 471 0.90 4.39 21.97
C ALA A 471 1.87 5.57 21.76
N ARG A 472 2.03 6.41 22.77
CA ARG A 472 2.88 7.58 22.75
C ARG A 472 3.72 7.68 24.02
N PHE A 473 4.92 8.21 23.88
CA PHE A 473 5.80 8.52 24.98
C PHE A 473 6.33 9.94 24.83
N ASN A 474 6.35 10.70 25.93
CA ASN A 474 7.00 11.99 26.08
C ASN A 474 6.55 13.07 25.06
N MET A 475 5.30 13.03 24.60
CA MET A 475 4.80 13.99 23.61
C MET A 475 4.77 15.43 24.11
N ASP A 476 4.69 15.64 25.42
CA ASP A 476 4.76 16.92 26.09
C ASP A 476 6.21 17.33 26.43
N ARG A 477 7.19 16.47 26.09
CA ARG A 477 8.63 16.67 26.41
C ARG A 477 8.92 16.88 27.89
N SER A 478 8.12 16.31 28.74
CA SER A 478 8.33 16.36 30.20
C SER A 478 9.58 15.59 30.68
N ASP A 479 10.06 14.63 29.87
CA ASP A 479 11.31 13.91 30.11
C ASP A 479 12.39 14.39 29.12
N PRO A 480 13.31 15.26 29.55
CA PRO A 480 14.28 15.90 28.67
C PRO A 480 15.37 14.97 28.13
N ASP A 481 15.55 13.78 28.73
CA ASP A 481 16.58 12.83 28.34
C ASP A 481 16.19 12.03 27.09
N TYR A 482 14.91 12.02 26.74
CA TYR A 482 14.36 11.18 25.70
C TYR A 482 13.52 11.99 24.69
N LYS A 483 13.55 11.53 23.44
CA LYS A 483 12.70 12.09 22.41
C LYS A 483 11.26 11.65 22.56
N PRO A 484 10.31 12.51 22.14
CA PRO A 484 8.96 12.08 21.93
C PRO A 484 8.93 10.97 20.88
N VAL A 485 8.15 9.94 21.13
CA VAL A 485 7.91 8.88 20.16
C VAL A 485 6.45 8.47 20.16
N GLN A 486 5.95 8.16 18.99
CA GLN A 486 4.63 7.62 18.79
C GLN A 486 4.73 6.34 17.96
N SER A 487 3.97 5.31 18.34
CA SER A 487 3.85 4.10 17.54
C SER A 487 3.13 4.36 16.23
N LEU A 488 3.15 3.40 15.32
CA LEU A 488 2.18 3.34 14.25
C LEU A 488 0.77 3.33 14.81
N GLN A 489 -0.16 3.95 14.09
CA GLN A 489 -1.56 3.74 14.36
C GLN A 489 -1.96 2.38 13.81
N LEU A 490 -2.59 1.59 14.65
CA LEU A 490 -3.06 0.26 14.31
C LEU A 490 -4.59 0.29 14.19
N GLU A 491 -5.12 -0.52 13.28
CA GLU A 491 -6.55 -0.78 13.17
C GLU A 491 -6.80 -2.26 13.35
N PHE A 492 -7.65 -2.61 14.30
CA PHE A 492 -8.05 -3.97 14.59
C PHE A 492 -9.56 -4.13 14.51
N TYR A 493 -9.96 -5.34 14.23
CA TYR A 493 -11.34 -5.75 14.33
C TYR A 493 -11.56 -6.42 15.70
N ALA A 494 -12.64 -6.06 16.37
CA ALA A 494 -13.08 -6.75 17.56
C ALA A 494 -13.80 -8.04 17.12
N TYR A 495 -13.07 -9.15 17.15
CA TYR A 495 -13.67 -10.46 16.92
C TYR A 495 -14.06 -11.06 18.25
N SER A 496 -15.33 -11.41 18.36
CA SER A 496 -15.81 -12.30 19.43
C SER A 496 -15.83 -13.76 18.99
N HIS A 497 -15.55 -14.04 17.71
CA HIS A 497 -15.66 -15.40 17.22
C HIS A 497 -14.48 -16.26 17.66
N GLU A 498 -14.79 -17.43 18.18
CA GLU A 498 -13.95 -18.59 18.11
C GLU A 498 -13.50 -18.70 16.64
N ASP A 499 -12.24 -18.36 16.38
CA ASP A 499 -11.65 -18.59 15.08
C ASP A 499 -11.79 -20.10 14.81
N GLN A 500 -12.71 -20.44 13.93
CA GLN A 500 -12.73 -21.79 13.42
C GLN A 500 -11.39 -21.99 12.70
N PRO A 501 -10.60 -22.99 13.07
CA PRO A 501 -9.38 -23.28 12.36
C PRO A 501 -9.75 -23.47 10.89
N LEU A 502 -9.09 -22.72 10.03
CA LEU A 502 -9.17 -22.93 8.58
C LEU A 502 -8.84 -24.39 8.31
N LYS A 503 -9.86 -25.17 7.93
CA LYS A 503 -9.73 -26.56 7.51
C LYS A 503 -9.12 -26.62 6.11
#